data_3a4695146f47809af211fecf098362f9
#
_entry.id   3a4695146f47809af211fecf098362f9
#
_cell.length_a   1.000
_cell.length_b   1.000
_cell.length_c   1.000
_cell.angle_alpha   90.00
_cell.angle_beta   90.00
_cell.angle_gamma   90.00
#
_symmetry.space_group_name_H-M   'P 1'
#
loop_
_entity.id
_entity.type
_entity.pdbx_description
1 polymer ?
#
loop_
_entity_poly.entity_id
_entity_poly.type
_entity_poly.pdbx_seq_one_letter_code
_entity_poly.pdbx_strand_id
1 'polypeptide(L)'
;VFVNKMDLAGADKAAVLEQLQSRLSDRCVDFSADGTDAFYEQAALLEESFMDTYLEQGKIPSELLAKGIAGRKLIPCYFGAALKLEGVDAFLEGLHRYTLEKSYPAQFGARVFKIAADEKGNRLSYLKITGGRLRVRDSIAYTASNGRDMQEKVSQIRVYAGAKFEAKEAAPAGTVCAVTGLSRTFIGQGLGSAGDGMAPVLEPVLRYGVQLPEGVHPTDALKQLAQLEEEDPALHVVWNDHAGQIQMQLMGEVQLEVLQRLIADRFGMQVQFDAGQITYKETIAEPVEGVGHYEPLCHYAEVHLLLEPLPQGSGLQFGVNCREDDLERNWQRLVLTHLEEKTHLGVLTGSPI
;
A
#
# COMPACT_ATOMS: atom_id res chain seq x y z
N VAL A 1 -1.42 -0.92 -22.92
CA VAL A 1 -1.05 -2.34 -22.91
C VAL A 1 0.16 -2.54 -23.80
N PHE A 2 1.19 -3.30 -23.36
CA PHE A 2 2.27 -3.76 -24.22
C PHE A 2 2.22 -5.29 -24.27
N VAL A 3 1.95 -5.86 -25.45
CA VAL A 3 1.92 -7.30 -25.70
C VAL A 3 3.34 -7.73 -26.06
N ASN A 4 3.98 -8.43 -25.13
CA ASN A 4 5.36 -8.86 -25.25
C ASN A 4 5.47 -10.25 -25.92
N LYS A 5 6.69 -10.61 -26.34
CA LYS A 5 7.04 -11.91 -26.92
C LYS A 5 6.36 -12.21 -28.25
N MET A 6 6.11 -11.18 -29.07
CA MET A 6 5.52 -11.35 -30.41
C MET A 6 6.48 -12.01 -31.41
N ASP A 7 7.73 -12.26 -31.02
CA ASP A 7 8.76 -13.00 -31.79
C ASP A 7 8.69 -14.52 -31.62
N LEU A 8 7.82 -15.03 -30.74
CA LEU A 8 7.66 -16.45 -30.54
C LEU A 8 6.85 -17.10 -31.67
N ALA A 9 7.19 -18.36 -31.99
CA ALA A 9 6.44 -19.13 -32.97
C ALA A 9 4.98 -19.30 -32.54
N GLY A 10 4.05 -18.95 -33.45
CA GLY A 10 2.60 -19.01 -33.17
C GLY A 10 2.03 -17.74 -32.54
N ALA A 11 2.82 -16.68 -32.31
CA ALA A 11 2.31 -15.39 -31.91
C ALA A 11 1.55 -14.76 -33.08
N ASP A 12 0.27 -14.46 -32.87
CA ASP A 12 -0.61 -13.80 -33.83
C ASP A 12 -1.17 -12.52 -33.23
N LYS A 13 -0.79 -11.40 -33.82
CA LYS A 13 -1.18 -10.05 -33.36
C LYS A 13 -2.70 -9.84 -33.40
N ALA A 14 -3.34 -10.28 -34.49
CA ALA A 14 -4.78 -10.11 -34.67
C ALA A 14 -5.58 -10.94 -33.66
N ALA A 15 -5.20 -12.20 -33.48
CA ALA A 15 -5.83 -13.06 -32.48
C ALA A 15 -5.66 -12.56 -31.04
N VAL A 16 -4.50 -12.01 -30.70
CA VAL A 16 -4.27 -11.43 -29.36
C VAL A 16 -5.08 -10.14 -29.16
N LEU A 17 -5.17 -9.28 -30.19
CA LEU A 17 -5.99 -8.08 -30.10
C LEU A 17 -7.47 -8.42 -29.89
N GLU A 18 -8.00 -9.40 -30.61
CA GLU A 18 -9.36 -9.90 -30.45
C GLU A 18 -9.60 -10.47 -29.03
N GLN A 19 -8.64 -11.18 -28.49
CA GLN A 19 -8.69 -11.66 -27.10
C GLN A 19 -8.68 -10.51 -26.09
N LEU A 20 -7.90 -9.46 -26.32
CA LEU A 20 -7.89 -8.27 -25.47
C LEU A 20 -9.23 -7.56 -25.53
N GLN A 21 -9.82 -7.43 -26.73
CA GLN A 21 -11.13 -6.81 -26.91
C GLN A 21 -12.25 -7.59 -26.24
N SER A 22 -12.23 -8.92 -26.34
CA SER A 22 -13.28 -9.78 -25.76
C SER A 22 -13.14 -9.98 -24.24
N ARG A 23 -11.92 -10.05 -23.69
CA ARG A 23 -11.69 -10.40 -22.30
C ARG A 23 -11.36 -9.21 -21.38
N LEU A 24 -10.79 -8.15 -21.93
CA LEU A 24 -10.40 -6.96 -21.18
C LEU A 24 -11.36 -5.79 -21.45
N SER A 25 -11.42 -5.32 -22.69
CA SER A 25 -12.32 -4.23 -23.10
C SER A 25 -12.34 -4.11 -24.62
N ASP A 26 -13.53 -3.92 -25.18
CA ASP A 26 -13.77 -3.59 -26.60
C ASP A 26 -13.08 -2.29 -27.06
N ARG A 27 -12.61 -1.49 -26.10
CA ARG A 27 -11.89 -0.22 -26.33
C ARG A 27 -10.39 -0.40 -26.62
N CYS A 28 -9.88 -1.63 -26.70
CA CYS A 28 -8.50 -1.93 -27.07
C CYS A 28 -8.28 -1.68 -28.56
N VAL A 29 -7.32 -0.81 -28.90
CA VAL A 29 -6.96 -0.44 -30.27
C VAL A 29 -5.46 -0.61 -30.48
N ASP A 30 -5.07 -1.07 -31.66
CA ASP A 30 -3.67 -1.22 -32.07
C ASP A 30 -3.03 0.13 -32.40
N PHE A 31 -2.16 0.60 -31.53
CA PHE A 31 -1.41 1.85 -31.69
C PHE A 31 -0.11 1.70 -32.50
N SER A 32 0.27 0.50 -32.94
CA SER A 32 1.38 0.35 -33.88
C SER A 32 1.05 0.88 -35.28
N ALA A 33 -0.24 1.07 -35.56
CA ALA A 33 -0.74 1.67 -36.80
C ALA A 33 -1.20 3.14 -36.63
N ASP A 34 -0.77 3.80 -35.53
CA ASP A 34 -1.10 5.18 -35.24
C ASP A 34 -0.82 6.11 -36.44
N GLY A 35 -1.76 6.99 -36.73
CA GLY A 35 -1.68 7.92 -37.87
C GLY A 35 -2.17 7.38 -39.22
N THR A 36 -2.62 6.13 -39.29
CA THR A 36 -3.26 5.58 -40.50
C THR A 36 -4.76 5.79 -40.50
N ASP A 37 -5.38 5.81 -41.68
CA ASP A 37 -6.85 5.95 -41.80
C ASP A 37 -7.57 4.81 -41.07
N ALA A 38 -7.10 3.58 -41.20
CA ALA A 38 -7.63 2.41 -40.51
C ALA A 38 -7.58 2.54 -38.97
N PHE A 39 -6.55 3.15 -38.42
CA PHE A 39 -6.46 3.46 -37.00
C PHE A 39 -7.51 4.50 -36.59
N TYR A 40 -7.64 5.58 -37.36
CA TYR A 40 -8.63 6.63 -37.05
C TYR A 40 -10.07 6.12 -37.17
N GLU A 41 -10.38 5.28 -38.18
CA GLU A 41 -11.68 4.63 -38.30
C GLU A 41 -12.03 3.76 -37.07
N GLN A 42 -11.08 2.95 -36.60
CA GLN A 42 -11.29 2.14 -35.39
C GLN A 42 -11.47 3.00 -34.15
N ALA A 43 -10.66 4.03 -33.97
CA ALA A 43 -10.78 4.93 -32.82
C ALA A 43 -12.09 5.73 -32.85
N ALA A 44 -12.54 6.18 -34.03
CA ALA A 44 -13.76 6.93 -34.21
C ALA A 44 -15.01 6.15 -33.77
N LEU A 45 -15.02 4.84 -33.94
CA LEU A 45 -16.15 3.98 -33.53
C LEU A 45 -16.34 3.88 -32.02
N LEU A 46 -15.34 4.27 -31.22
CA LEU A 46 -15.37 4.10 -29.77
C LEU A 46 -16.06 5.25 -29.03
N GLU A 47 -16.09 6.44 -29.61
CA GLU A 47 -16.63 7.64 -28.96
C GLU A 47 -17.15 8.64 -29.96
N GLU A 48 -18.34 9.22 -29.71
CA GLU A 48 -19.00 10.20 -30.59
C GLU A 48 -18.08 11.40 -30.90
N SER A 49 -17.36 11.92 -29.91
CA SER A 49 -16.42 13.03 -30.08
C SER A 49 -15.24 12.71 -31.02
N PHE A 50 -14.83 11.44 -31.09
CA PHE A 50 -13.81 10.98 -32.02
C PHE A 50 -14.39 10.88 -33.44
N MET A 51 -15.60 10.35 -33.55
CA MET A 51 -16.29 10.21 -34.82
C MET A 51 -16.55 11.59 -35.49
N ASP A 52 -17.10 12.55 -34.74
CA ASP A 52 -17.35 13.89 -35.23
C ASP A 52 -16.07 14.55 -35.73
N THR A 53 -15.00 14.47 -34.93
CA THR A 53 -13.73 15.06 -35.30
C THR A 53 -13.10 14.37 -36.51
N TYR A 54 -13.21 13.04 -36.64
CA TYR A 54 -12.73 12.30 -37.78
C TYR A 54 -13.49 12.66 -39.07
N LEU A 55 -14.80 12.76 -39.01
CA LEU A 55 -15.64 13.16 -40.14
C LEU A 55 -15.36 14.60 -40.63
N GLU A 56 -15.05 15.52 -39.71
CA GLU A 56 -14.74 16.91 -40.04
C GLU A 56 -13.30 17.09 -40.57
N GLN A 57 -12.34 16.40 -40.01
CA GLN A 57 -10.90 16.69 -40.23
C GLN A 57 -10.12 15.55 -40.92
N GLY A 58 -10.71 14.37 -41.10
CA GLY A 58 -10.07 13.17 -41.63
C GLY A 58 -9.00 12.57 -40.71
N LYS A 59 -8.88 13.10 -39.49
CA LYS A 59 -7.94 12.63 -38.46
C LYS A 59 -8.43 13.01 -37.06
N ILE A 60 -7.93 12.28 -36.03
CA ILE A 60 -8.20 12.60 -34.63
C ILE A 60 -6.92 13.21 -34.04
N PRO A 61 -6.96 14.44 -33.49
CA PRO A 61 -5.79 15.07 -32.86
C PRO A 61 -5.26 14.26 -31.66
N SER A 62 -3.94 14.22 -31.49
CA SER A 62 -3.28 13.49 -30.39
C SER A 62 -3.75 13.93 -29.01
N GLU A 63 -4.09 15.21 -28.84
CA GLU A 63 -4.62 15.73 -27.58
C GLU A 63 -6.00 15.14 -27.23
N LEU A 64 -6.85 14.92 -28.25
CA LEU A 64 -8.16 14.32 -28.05
C LEU A 64 -8.02 12.82 -27.74
N LEU A 65 -7.12 12.12 -28.43
CA LEU A 65 -6.76 10.73 -28.13
C LEU A 65 -6.21 10.62 -26.69
N ALA A 66 -5.31 11.50 -26.27
CA ALA A 66 -4.75 11.51 -24.91
C ALA A 66 -5.83 11.72 -23.84
N LYS A 67 -6.81 12.61 -24.08
CA LYS A 67 -7.97 12.77 -23.20
C LYS A 67 -8.84 11.51 -23.14
N GLY A 68 -9.06 10.86 -24.28
CA GLY A 68 -9.78 9.59 -24.38
C GLY A 68 -9.08 8.46 -23.60
N ILE A 69 -7.77 8.37 -23.71
CA ILE A 69 -6.95 7.41 -22.95
C ILE A 69 -7.03 7.71 -21.45
N ALA A 70 -6.87 8.96 -21.04
CA ALA A 70 -6.99 9.36 -19.64
C ALA A 70 -8.39 9.09 -19.06
N GLY A 71 -9.43 9.24 -19.87
CA GLY A 71 -10.83 8.93 -19.55
C GLY A 71 -11.19 7.44 -19.68
N ARG A 72 -10.24 6.56 -20.02
CA ARG A 72 -10.46 5.12 -20.27
C ARG A 72 -11.48 4.82 -21.36
N LYS A 73 -11.65 5.74 -22.31
CA LYS A 73 -12.52 5.60 -23.49
C LYS A 73 -11.80 4.93 -24.66
N LEU A 74 -10.46 4.87 -24.58
CA LEU A 74 -9.57 4.27 -25.54
C LEU A 74 -8.39 3.64 -24.80
N ILE A 75 -8.06 2.40 -25.14
CA ILE A 75 -6.97 1.64 -24.52
C ILE A 75 -5.91 1.34 -25.59
N PRO A 76 -4.75 2.03 -25.57
CA PRO A 76 -3.71 1.80 -26.54
C PRO A 76 -3.02 0.44 -26.32
N CYS A 77 -2.92 -0.36 -27.37
CA CYS A 77 -2.22 -1.63 -27.40
C CYS A 77 -1.01 -1.53 -28.33
N TYR A 78 0.15 -1.90 -27.82
CA TYR A 78 1.40 -2.01 -28.57
C TYR A 78 1.86 -3.46 -28.56
N PHE A 79 2.54 -3.86 -29.63
CA PHE A 79 2.98 -5.23 -29.82
C PHE A 79 4.49 -5.23 -30.10
N GLY A 80 5.23 -6.19 -29.48
CA GLY A 80 6.66 -6.24 -29.65
C GLY A 80 7.34 -7.41 -28.95
N ALA A 81 8.66 -7.39 -29.01
CA ALA A 81 9.55 -8.32 -28.34
C ALA A 81 10.59 -7.53 -27.53
N ALA A 82 10.30 -7.29 -26.25
CA ALA A 82 11.09 -6.42 -25.39
C ALA A 82 12.56 -6.87 -25.28
N LEU A 83 12.84 -8.18 -25.29
CA LEU A 83 14.19 -8.71 -25.26
C LEU A 83 15.00 -8.32 -26.52
N LYS A 84 14.33 -8.17 -27.66
CA LYS A 84 14.93 -7.74 -28.93
C LYS A 84 14.77 -6.25 -29.20
N LEU A 85 14.17 -5.50 -28.28
CA LEU A 85 13.80 -4.09 -28.39
C LEU A 85 12.79 -3.79 -29.52
N GLU A 86 12.18 -4.80 -30.13
CA GLU A 86 11.17 -4.62 -31.16
C GLU A 86 9.88 -4.02 -30.57
N GLY A 87 9.39 -2.91 -31.14
CA GLY A 87 8.17 -2.21 -30.70
C GLY A 87 8.32 -1.37 -29.42
N VAL A 88 9.48 -1.40 -28.76
CA VAL A 88 9.72 -0.67 -27.51
C VAL A 88 9.78 0.82 -27.75
N ASP A 89 10.47 1.28 -28.81
CA ASP A 89 10.59 2.70 -29.14
C ASP A 89 9.21 3.31 -29.46
N ALA A 90 8.39 2.62 -30.27
CA ALA A 90 7.03 3.06 -30.56
C ALA A 90 6.16 3.15 -29.29
N PHE A 91 6.31 2.22 -28.37
CA PHE A 91 5.61 2.25 -27.07
C PHE A 91 6.07 3.42 -26.20
N LEU A 92 7.38 3.71 -26.12
CA LEU A 92 7.93 4.84 -25.36
C LEU A 92 7.50 6.17 -25.97
N GLU A 93 7.51 6.29 -27.30
CA GLU A 93 7.01 7.47 -27.99
C GLU A 93 5.51 7.67 -27.74
N GLY A 94 4.72 6.60 -27.79
CA GLY A 94 3.30 6.64 -27.44
C GLY A 94 3.05 7.07 -25.99
N LEU A 95 3.84 6.60 -25.03
CA LEU A 95 3.78 7.09 -23.66
C LEU A 95 4.07 8.59 -23.58
N HIS A 96 5.08 9.07 -24.28
CA HIS A 96 5.42 10.51 -24.32
C HIS A 96 4.28 11.34 -24.94
N ARG A 97 3.73 10.87 -26.06
CA ARG A 97 2.70 11.61 -26.83
C ARG A 97 1.33 11.63 -26.18
N TYR A 98 0.92 10.54 -25.56
CA TYR A 98 -0.46 10.34 -25.09
C TYR A 98 -0.65 10.39 -23.58
N THR A 99 0.43 10.58 -22.79
CA THR A 99 0.28 10.79 -21.35
C THR A 99 0.08 12.27 -21.06
N LEU A 100 -1.05 12.60 -20.43
CA LEU A 100 -1.32 13.96 -19.99
C LEU A 100 -0.47 14.32 -18.78
N GLU A 101 0.13 15.50 -18.78
CA GLU A 101 0.78 16.04 -17.58
C GLU A 101 -0.25 16.27 -16.47
N LYS A 102 0.06 15.74 -15.31
CA LYS A 102 -0.80 15.90 -14.15
C LYS A 102 -0.60 17.29 -13.55
N SER A 103 -1.66 18.08 -13.45
CA SER A 103 -1.65 19.30 -12.67
C SER A 103 -1.67 18.98 -11.17
N TYR A 104 -0.87 19.70 -10.39
CA TYR A 104 -0.76 19.53 -8.95
C TYR A 104 -1.22 20.79 -8.22
N PRO A 105 -1.88 20.67 -7.05
CA PRO A 105 -2.24 21.84 -6.23
C PRO A 105 -0.99 22.59 -5.76
N ALA A 106 -1.14 23.89 -5.52
CA ALA A 106 -0.04 24.74 -5.03
C ALA A 106 0.36 24.46 -3.58
N GLN A 107 -0.57 23.96 -2.77
CA GLN A 107 -0.33 23.60 -1.37
C GLN A 107 0.52 22.33 -1.27
N PHE A 108 1.47 22.31 -0.32
CA PHE A 108 2.29 21.13 -0.09
C PHE A 108 1.43 19.92 0.27
N GLY A 109 1.69 18.82 -0.42
CA GLY A 109 1.15 17.50 -0.15
C GLY A 109 2.15 16.45 -0.58
N ALA A 110 2.24 15.37 0.16
CA ALA A 110 3.05 14.20 -0.20
C ALA A 110 2.41 12.93 0.34
N ARG A 111 2.75 11.78 -0.25
CA ARG A 111 2.35 10.46 0.24
C ARG A 111 3.57 9.59 0.45
N VAL A 112 3.65 8.99 1.62
CA VAL A 112 4.67 7.99 1.96
C VAL A 112 4.25 6.67 1.30
N PHE A 113 5.12 6.08 0.46
CA PHE A 113 4.81 4.82 -0.19
C PHE A 113 5.81 3.70 0.13
N LYS A 114 6.94 4.04 0.76
CA LYS A 114 7.94 3.06 1.19
C LYS A 114 8.75 3.63 2.35
N ILE A 115 9.09 2.76 3.29
CA ILE A 115 10.10 3.00 4.33
C ILE A 115 11.27 2.06 4.06
N ALA A 116 12.48 2.53 4.27
CA ALA A 116 13.70 1.71 4.16
C ALA A 116 14.79 2.29 5.06
N ALA A 117 15.89 1.57 5.21
CA ALA A 117 17.12 2.08 5.81
C ALA A 117 18.22 2.18 4.73
N ASP A 118 19.09 3.17 4.84
CA ASP A 118 20.30 3.25 4.01
C ASP A 118 21.41 2.33 4.57
N GLU A 119 22.53 2.23 3.86
CA GLU A 119 23.68 1.41 4.23
C GLU A 119 24.27 1.76 5.64
N LYS A 120 23.98 2.97 6.13
CA LYS A 120 24.40 3.44 7.45
C LYS A 120 23.32 3.24 8.52
N GLY A 121 22.20 2.61 8.18
CA GLY A 121 21.06 2.40 9.06
C GLY A 121 20.17 3.65 9.25
N ASN A 122 20.36 4.74 8.49
CA ASN A 122 19.48 5.89 8.59
C ASN A 122 18.13 5.58 7.93
N ARG A 123 17.07 5.92 8.63
CA ARG A 123 15.70 5.75 8.15
C ARG A 123 15.40 6.67 6.97
N LEU A 124 14.85 6.11 5.92
CA LEU A 124 14.42 6.79 4.69
C LEU A 124 12.90 6.67 4.54
N SER A 125 12.22 7.81 4.44
CA SER A 125 10.82 7.85 4.04
C SER A 125 10.74 8.22 2.57
N TYR A 126 10.26 7.30 1.74
CA TYR A 126 10.08 7.52 0.30
C TYR A 126 8.73 8.19 0.06
N LEU A 127 8.77 9.33 -0.61
CA LEU A 127 7.64 10.21 -0.82
C LEU A 127 7.35 10.39 -2.31
N LYS A 128 6.07 10.40 -2.66
CA LYS A 128 5.56 11.03 -3.87
C LYS A 128 5.03 12.41 -3.50
N ILE A 129 5.62 13.46 -4.03
CA ILE A 129 5.13 14.83 -3.83
C ILE A 129 3.86 15.02 -4.67
N THR A 130 2.74 15.28 -4.02
CA THR A 130 1.40 15.37 -4.65
C THR A 130 0.87 16.79 -4.74
N GLY A 131 1.61 17.79 -4.21
CA GLY A 131 1.27 19.20 -4.28
C GLY A 131 2.43 20.08 -3.83
N GLY A 132 2.47 21.31 -4.31
CA GLY A 132 3.47 22.30 -3.95
C GLY A 132 4.92 21.86 -4.15
N ARG A 133 5.72 22.03 -3.14
CA ARG A 133 7.13 21.60 -3.09
C ARG A 133 7.55 21.28 -1.67
N LEU A 134 8.52 20.42 -1.50
CA LEU A 134 9.20 20.11 -0.25
C LEU A 134 10.64 20.63 -0.34
N ARG A 135 11.11 21.27 0.73
CA ARG A 135 12.49 21.77 0.85
C ARG A 135 13.21 21.13 2.02
N VAL A 136 14.52 21.07 1.92
CA VAL A 136 15.37 20.76 3.08
C VAL A 136 15.11 21.76 4.21
N ARG A 137 15.01 21.29 5.44
CA ARG A 137 14.64 22.02 6.67
C ARG A 137 13.17 22.42 6.80
N ASP A 138 12.30 22.09 5.83
CA ASP A 138 10.87 22.26 6.04
C ASP A 138 10.41 21.41 7.24
N SER A 139 9.54 21.99 8.06
CA SER A 139 8.93 21.31 9.20
C SER A 139 7.63 20.68 8.77
N ILE A 140 7.53 19.36 8.94
CA ILE A 140 6.35 18.57 8.58
C ILE A 140 5.64 18.14 9.84
N ALA A 141 4.36 18.52 9.96
CA ALA A 141 3.47 18.01 10.99
C ALA A 141 2.72 16.78 10.46
N TYR A 142 2.65 15.74 11.27
CA TYR A 142 1.93 14.49 10.94
C TYR A 142 1.60 13.72 12.22
N THR A 143 0.63 12.82 12.15
CA THR A 143 0.27 11.95 13.27
C THR A 143 0.93 10.58 13.05
N ALA A 144 1.72 10.09 13.99
CA ALA A 144 2.33 8.78 13.93
C ALA A 144 1.28 7.65 14.05
N SER A 145 1.63 6.40 13.67
CA SER A 145 0.73 5.24 13.72
C SER A 145 0.13 4.96 15.12
N ASN A 146 0.80 5.42 16.17
CA ASN A 146 0.32 5.31 17.56
C ASN A 146 -0.57 6.49 18.00
N GLY A 147 -1.06 7.31 17.07
CA GLY A 147 -1.92 8.47 17.35
C GLY A 147 -1.19 9.71 17.89
N ARG A 148 0.15 9.67 18.03
CA ARG A 148 0.93 10.81 18.55
C ARG A 148 1.23 11.83 17.46
N ASP A 149 0.93 13.08 17.73
CA ASP A 149 1.29 14.18 16.84
C ASP A 149 2.80 14.45 16.88
N MET A 150 3.38 14.54 15.70
CA MET A 150 4.80 14.76 15.47
C MET A 150 5.00 16.02 14.63
N GLN A 151 6.09 16.72 14.91
CA GLN A 151 6.56 17.84 14.08
C GLN A 151 8.06 17.73 13.91
N GLU A 152 8.49 17.33 12.71
CA GLU A 152 9.89 17.03 12.43
C GLU A 152 10.39 17.77 11.20
N LYS A 153 11.71 17.93 11.10
CA LYS A 153 12.34 18.64 9.99
C LYS A 153 12.97 17.67 9.00
N VAL A 154 12.76 17.96 7.73
CA VAL A 154 13.44 17.25 6.63
C VAL A 154 14.93 17.59 6.67
N SER A 155 15.78 16.57 6.88
CA SER A 155 17.22 16.77 6.96
C SER A 155 17.89 16.70 5.58
N GLN A 156 17.46 15.81 4.70
CA GLN A 156 17.97 15.63 3.35
C GLN A 156 16.87 15.14 2.43
N ILE A 157 16.93 15.56 1.15
CA ILE A 157 16.09 15.06 0.08
C ILE A 157 16.99 14.35 -0.93
N ARG A 158 16.69 13.09 -1.24
CA ARG A 158 17.44 12.23 -2.17
C ARG A 158 16.55 11.82 -3.33
N VAL A 159 16.98 12.09 -4.56
CA VAL A 159 16.34 11.58 -5.77
C VAL A 159 17.18 10.45 -6.33
N TYR A 160 16.62 9.26 -6.39
CA TYR A 160 17.33 8.05 -6.80
C TYR A 160 17.25 7.83 -8.31
N ALA A 161 18.36 7.39 -8.88
CA ALA A 161 18.46 6.86 -10.24
C ALA A 161 19.21 5.51 -10.15
N GLY A 162 18.47 4.41 -10.08
CA GLY A 162 19.04 3.10 -9.75
C GLY A 162 19.55 3.07 -8.31
N ALA A 163 20.76 2.56 -8.09
CA ALA A 163 21.40 2.50 -6.78
C ALA A 163 21.99 3.85 -6.30
N LYS A 164 22.19 4.79 -7.21
CA LYS A 164 22.78 6.12 -6.89
C LYS A 164 21.67 7.13 -6.62
N PHE A 165 21.98 8.12 -5.79
CA PHE A 165 21.07 9.24 -5.55
C PHE A 165 21.79 10.59 -5.73
N GLU A 166 21.00 11.58 -6.07
CA GLU A 166 21.40 12.99 -6.06
C GLU A 166 20.67 13.69 -4.89
N ALA A 167 21.43 14.42 -4.07
CA ALA A 167 20.85 15.26 -3.04
C ALA A 167 20.28 16.54 -3.68
N LYS A 168 19.03 16.88 -3.34
CA LYS A 168 18.33 18.07 -3.82
C LYS A 168 17.96 18.98 -2.66
N GLU A 169 18.02 20.28 -2.87
CA GLU A 169 17.53 21.28 -1.90
C GLU A 169 15.99 21.35 -1.85
N ALA A 170 15.34 20.98 -2.96
CA ALA A 170 13.89 20.97 -3.04
C ALA A 170 13.38 19.89 -4.03
N ALA A 171 12.20 19.37 -3.76
CA ALA A 171 11.46 18.46 -4.62
C ALA A 171 10.09 19.06 -4.96
N PRO A 172 9.82 19.44 -6.22
CA PRO A 172 8.53 19.94 -6.66
C PRO A 172 7.49 18.81 -6.74
N ALA A 173 6.21 19.18 -6.84
CA ALA A 173 5.13 18.25 -7.09
C ALA A 173 5.41 17.37 -8.32
N GLY A 174 5.01 16.10 -8.25
CA GLY A 174 5.33 15.08 -9.24
C GLY A 174 6.63 14.32 -8.98
N THR A 175 7.54 14.85 -8.14
CA THR A 175 8.80 14.17 -7.80
C THR A 175 8.56 12.96 -6.89
N VAL A 176 9.34 11.89 -7.13
CA VAL A 176 9.54 10.77 -6.22
C VAL A 176 10.92 10.95 -5.58
N CYS A 177 10.96 11.00 -4.26
CA CYS A 177 12.20 11.20 -3.52
C CYS A 177 12.18 10.43 -2.19
N ALA A 178 13.35 10.21 -1.61
CA ALA A 178 13.49 9.75 -0.24
C ALA A 178 13.95 10.90 0.65
N VAL A 179 13.42 10.97 1.86
CA VAL A 179 13.82 11.99 2.84
C VAL A 179 14.32 11.34 4.12
N THR A 180 15.25 12.03 4.78
CA THR A 180 15.67 11.73 6.15
C THR A 180 15.15 12.81 7.11
N GLY A 181 15.05 12.47 8.39
CA GLY A 181 14.59 13.40 9.44
C GLY A 181 13.14 13.18 9.88
N LEU A 182 12.38 12.29 9.21
CA LEU A 182 11.04 11.88 9.62
C LEU A 182 11.12 10.49 10.28
N SER A 183 10.90 10.42 11.60
CA SER A 183 11.21 9.22 12.39
C SER A 183 10.03 8.24 12.51
N ARG A 184 8.77 8.68 12.36
CA ARG A 184 7.57 7.92 12.67
C ARG A 184 6.51 7.93 11.58
N THR A 185 6.88 8.33 10.35
CA THR A 185 6.00 8.17 9.19
C THR A 185 5.77 6.70 8.88
N PHE A 186 4.66 6.36 8.26
CA PHE A 186 4.32 4.97 7.87
C PHE A 186 3.86 4.90 6.42
N ILE A 187 3.88 3.70 5.86
CA ILE A 187 3.48 3.46 4.47
C ILE A 187 1.99 3.75 4.29
N GLY A 188 1.64 4.50 3.24
CA GLY A 188 0.27 4.94 2.97
C GLY A 188 -0.08 6.31 3.56
N GLN A 189 0.73 6.84 4.47
CA GLN A 189 0.47 8.11 5.14
C GLN A 189 0.47 9.30 4.19
N GLY A 190 -0.52 10.17 4.33
CA GLY A 190 -0.57 11.49 3.73
C GLY A 190 0.13 12.53 4.59
N LEU A 191 0.86 13.44 3.94
CA LEU A 191 1.53 14.57 4.58
C LEU A 191 1.02 15.88 3.97
N GLY A 192 0.84 16.90 4.81
CA GLY A 192 0.32 18.19 4.37
C GLY A 192 -1.13 18.10 3.90
N SER A 193 -1.41 18.51 2.66
CA SER A 193 -2.76 18.46 2.08
C SER A 193 -3.16 17.09 1.49
N ALA A 194 -2.25 16.12 1.47
CA ALA A 194 -2.56 14.78 0.97
C ALA A 194 -3.28 13.96 2.04
N GLY A 195 -4.37 13.31 1.66
CA GLY A 195 -5.03 12.29 2.50
C GLY A 195 -4.24 10.98 2.52
N ASP A 196 -4.52 10.15 3.51
CA ASP A 196 -3.95 8.81 3.62
C ASP A 196 -4.33 7.94 2.41
N GLY A 197 -3.49 6.96 2.11
CA GLY A 197 -3.73 5.97 1.07
C GLY A 197 -4.73 4.92 1.50
N MET A 198 -5.18 4.11 0.53
CA MET A 198 -5.98 2.93 0.83
C MET A 198 -5.11 1.89 1.55
N ALA A 199 -5.71 1.16 2.48
CA ALA A 199 -5.09 -0.01 3.10
C ALA A 199 -4.71 -1.07 2.02
N PRO A 200 -3.67 -1.88 2.26
CA PRO A 200 -3.33 -2.99 1.38
C PRO A 200 -4.52 -3.92 1.19
N VAL A 201 -4.79 -4.33 -0.05
CA VAL A 201 -5.89 -5.26 -0.39
C VAL A 201 -5.53 -6.70 0.00
N LEU A 202 -4.24 -7.03 -0.03
CA LEU A 202 -3.74 -8.36 0.30
C LEU A 202 -3.15 -8.36 1.71
N GLU A 203 -3.66 -9.25 2.55
CA GLU A 203 -3.13 -9.52 3.89
C GLU A 203 -2.47 -10.90 3.92
N PRO A 204 -1.34 -11.07 4.60
CA PRO A 204 -0.73 -12.37 4.80
C PRO A 204 -1.64 -13.29 5.60
N VAL A 205 -1.75 -14.53 5.15
CA VAL A 205 -2.60 -15.55 5.79
C VAL A 205 -1.82 -16.61 6.55
N LEU A 206 -0.50 -16.62 6.43
CA LEU A 206 0.37 -17.59 7.10
C LEU A 206 1.14 -16.90 8.25
N ARG A 207 1.12 -17.53 9.39
CA ARG A 207 1.86 -17.10 10.59
C ARG A 207 2.96 -18.11 10.89
N TYR A 208 4.17 -17.61 11.13
CA TYR A 208 5.36 -18.40 11.44
C TYR A 208 5.95 -17.96 12.77
N GLY A 209 6.31 -18.91 13.62
CA GLY A 209 7.12 -18.66 14.81
C GLY A 209 8.58 -18.54 14.44
N VAL A 210 9.26 -17.55 15.03
CA VAL A 210 10.69 -17.28 14.81
C VAL A 210 11.51 -18.01 15.88
N GLN A 211 12.33 -18.96 15.47
CA GLN A 211 13.28 -19.63 16.32
C GLN A 211 14.60 -18.86 16.34
N LEU A 212 14.93 -18.32 17.50
CA LEU A 212 16.14 -17.53 17.70
C LEU A 212 17.36 -18.43 17.95
N PRO A 213 18.54 -18.04 17.47
CA PRO A 213 19.78 -18.76 17.79
C PRO A 213 20.16 -18.61 19.28
N GLU A 214 20.96 -19.54 19.79
CA GLU A 214 21.46 -19.49 21.17
C GLU A 214 22.17 -18.18 21.48
N GLY A 215 21.87 -17.59 22.63
CA GLY A 215 22.49 -16.37 23.12
C GLY A 215 21.84 -15.08 22.65
N VAL A 216 20.83 -15.14 21.76
CA VAL A 216 20.06 -13.96 21.35
C VAL A 216 18.87 -13.73 22.29
N HIS A 217 18.81 -12.53 22.87
CA HIS A 217 17.72 -12.21 23.79
C HIS A 217 16.44 -11.85 22.99
N PRO A 218 15.27 -12.45 23.30
CA PRO A 218 14.04 -12.21 22.55
C PRO A 218 13.66 -10.73 22.42
N THR A 219 13.90 -9.94 23.47
CA THR A 219 13.59 -8.50 23.45
C THR A 219 14.42 -7.73 22.43
N ASP A 220 15.69 -8.10 22.22
CA ASP A 220 16.55 -7.43 21.25
C ASP A 220 16.22 -7.89 19.82
N ALA A 221 15.95 -9.19 19.66
CA ALA A 221 15.44 -9.73 18.39
C ALA A 221 14.12 -9.05 17.98
N LEU A 222 13.18 -8.88 18.90
CA LEU A 222 11.91 -8.22 18.65
C LEU A 222 12.11 -6.77 18.16
N LYS A 223 13.03 -6.01 18.77
CA LYS A 223 13.35 -4.64 18.32
C LYS A 223 13.96 -4.61 16.92
N GLN A 224 14.80 -5.58 16.59
CA GLN A 224 15.40 -5.69 15.25
C GLN A 224 14.37 -6.08 14.20
N LEU A 225 13.51 -7.05 14.50
CA LEU A 225 12.44 -7.48 13.60
C LEU A 225 11.35 -6.41 13.42
N ALA A 226 11.05 -5.62 14.46
CA ALA A 226 10.16 -4.47 14.36
C ALA A 226 10.65 -3.41 13.36
N GLN A 227 11.96 -3.29 13.12
CA GLN A 227 12.47 -2.41 12.06
C GLN A 227 12.10 -2.93 10.66
N LEU A 228 12.01 -4.26 10.48
CA LEU A 228 11.55 -4.83 9.21
C LEU A 228 10.04 -4.61 9.02
N GLU A 229 9.27 -4.64 10.10
CA GLU A 229 7.84 -4.32 10.06
C GLU A 229 7.58 -2.85 9.67
N GLU A 230 8.45 -1.91 10.06
CA GLU A 230 8.36 -0.52 9.57
C GLU A 230 8.52 -0.43 8.04
N GLU A 231 9.33 -1.33 7.44
CA GLU A 231 9.57 -1.41 6.00
C GLU A 231 8.49 -2.23 5.26
N ASP A 232 7.94 -3.25 5.92
CA ASP A 232 6.84 -4.10 5.44
C ASP A 232 5.83 -4.35 6.58
N PRO A 233 4.82 -3.48 6.73
CA PRO A 233 3.82 -3.61 7.79
C PRO A 233 3.02 -4.92 7.75
N ALA A 234 3.00 -5.60 6.59
CA ALA A 234 2.32 -6.87 6.45
C ALA A 234 2.98 -8.01 7.26
N LEU A 235 4.23 -7.83 7.72
CA LEU A 235 4.93 -8.83 8.53
C LEU A 235 4.31 -9.05 9.90
N HIS A 236 3.57 -8.10 10.46
CA HIS A 236 2.90 -8.19 11.77
C HIS A 236 3.74 -8.93 12.82
N VAL A 237 4.83 -8.27 13.25
CA VAL A 237 5.78 -8.83 14.20
C VAL A 237 5.24 -8.72 15.61
N VAL A 238 4.86 -9.82 16.23
CA VAL A 238 4.28 -9.84 17.57
C VAL A 238 4.97 -10.84 18.50
N TRP A 239 5.01 -10.53 19.77
CA TRP A 239 5.38 -11.49 20.80
C TRP A 239 4.14 -12.29 21.20
N ASN A 240 4.21 -13.61 21.11
CA ASN A 240 3.15 -14.50 21.57
C ASN A 240 3.50 -15.03 22.96
N ASP A 241 2.80 -14.54 23.98
CA ASP A 241 3.01 -14.92 25.38
C ASP A 241 2.74 -16.41 25.66
N HIS A 242 1.74 -17.00 24.97
CA HIS A 242 1.39 -18.41 25.15
C HIS A 242 2.44 -19.35 24.56
N ALA A 243 2.97 -19.00 23.40
CA ALA A 243 4.01 -19.79 22.74
C ALA A 243 5.42 -19.43 23.20
N GLY A 244 5.60 -18.29 23.91
CA GLY A 244 6.89 -17.79 24.34
C GLY A 244 7.85 -17.48 23.20
N GLN A 245 7.33 -17.06 22.04
CA GLN A 245 8.12 -16.81 20.83
C GLN A 245 7.62 -15.61 20.04
N ILE A 246 8.51 -15.06 19.21
CA ILE A 246 8.14 -14.03 18.22
C ILE A 246 7.41 -14.71 17.08
N GLN A 247 6.33 -14.10 16.61
CA GLN A 247 5.57 -14.54 15.44
C GLN A 247 5.56 -13.46 14.37
N MET A 248 5.58 -13.90 13.10
CA MET A 248 5.53 -13.03 11.91
C MET A 248 4.53 -13.58 10.90
N GLN A 249 3.89 -12.68 10.13
CA GLN A 249 2.97 -13.06 9.06
C GLN A 249 3.66 -12.94 7.70
N LEU A 250 3.46 -13.94 6.83
CA LEU A 250 4.07 -14.01 5.51
C LEU A 250 3.07 -14.50 4.46
N MET A 251 3.31 -14.14 3.20
CA MET A 251 2.50 -14.57 2.07
C MET A 251 2.83 -16.00 1.60
N GLY A 252 4.05 -16.50 1.88
CA GLY A 252 4.48 -17.83 1.43
C GLY A 252 5.97 -18.11 1.66
N GLU A 253 6.39 -19.32 1.25
CA GLU A 253 7.74 -19.86 1.50
C GLU A 253 8.86 -19.03 0.86
N VAL A 254 8.64 -18.47 -0.33
CA VAL A 254 9.65 -17.64 -1.00
C VAL A 254 9.98 -16.39 -0.18
N GLN A 255 8.95 -15.75 0.42
CA GLN A 255 9.16 -14.59 1.29
C GLN A 255 9.93 -14.99 2.56
N LEU A 256 9.69 -16.19 3.08
CA LEU A 256 10.39 -16.74 4.23
C LEU A 256 11.90 -16.86 3.98
N GLU A 257 12.30 -17.46 2.85
CA GLU A 257 13.73 -17.58 2.48
C GLU A 257 14.41 -16.22 2.32
N VAL A 258 13.72 -15.27 1.66
CA VAL A 258 14.22 -13.90 1.48
C VAL A 258 14.39 -13.22 2.84
N LEU A 259 13.43 -13.40 3.74
CA LEU A 259 13.45 -12.79 5.06
C LEU A 259 14.55 -13.37 5.96
N GLN A 260 14.75 -14.68 5.93
CA GLN A 260 15.86 -15.33 6.65
C GLN A 260 17.21 -14.74 6.24
N ARG A 261 17.42 -14.61 4.92
CA ARG A 261 18.64 -14.00 4.38
C ARG A 261 18.79 -12.54 4.78
N LEU A 262 17.72 -11.76 4.69
CA LEU A 262 17.71 -10.35 5.05
C LEU A 262 18.05 -10.15 6.54
N ILE A 263 17.51 -10.98 7.43
CA ILE A 263 17.78 -10.96 8.88
C ILE A 263 19.25 -11.31 9.14
N ALA A 264 19.77 -12.34 8.46
CA ALA A 264 21.16 -12.73 8.60
C ALA A 264 22.14 -11.65 8.11
N ASP A 265 21.89 -11.07 6.94
CA ASP A 265 22.73 -10.05 6.32
C ASP A 265 22.72 -8.73 7.12
N ARG A 266 21.55 -8.34 7.67
CA ARG A 266 21.35 -7.03 8.31
C ARG A 266 21.67 -7.03 9.81
N PHE A 267 21.30 -8.11 10.50
CA PHE A 267 21.41 -8.20 11.95
C PHE A 267 22.42 -9.25 12.42
N GLY A 268 23.03 -10.02 11.49
CA GLY A 268 23.94 -11.11 11.82
C GLY A 268 23.27 -12.28 12.55
N MET A 269 21.94 -12.37 12.49
CA MET A 269 21.13 -13.32 13.25
C MET A 269 20.62 -14.43 12.34
N GLN A 270 21.04 -15.67 12.62
CA GLN A 270 20.59 -16.87 11.87
C GLN A 270 19.31 -17.40 12.50
N VAL A 271 18.16 -16.96 11.99
CA VAL A 271 16.86 -17.42 12.47
C VAL A 271 16.36 -18.63 11.66
N GLN A 272 15.53 -19.45 12.30
CA GLN A 272 14.72 -20.47 11.64
C GLN A 272 13.25 -20.15 11.87
N PHE A 273 12.40 -20.66 11.00
CA PHE A 273 10.96 -20.53 11.13
C PHE A 273 10.36 -21.92 11.36
N ASP A 274 9.30 -21.96 12.17
CA ASP A 274 8.54 -23.20 12.37
C ASP A 274 7.67 -23.56 11.14
N ALA A 275 6.92 -24.64 11.26
CA ALA A 275 5.90 -24.96 10.26
C ALA A 275 4.79 -23.90 10.33
N GLY A 276 4.61 -23.15 9.25
CA GLY A 276 3.63 -22.07 9.19
C GLY A 276 2.21 -22.52 9.54
N GLN A 277 1.50 -21.67 10.23
CA GLN A 277 0.10 -21.87 10.60
C GLN A 277 -0.78 -20.87 9.88
N ILE A 278 -1.98 -21.30 9.48
CA ILE A 278 -2.97 -20.39 8.89
C ILE A 278 -3.50 -19.45 9.98
N THR A 279 -3.50 -18.17 9.70
CA THR A 279 -4.11 -17.17 10.58
C THR A 279 -5.61 -17.17 10.38
N TYR A 280 -6.34 -17.73 11.34
CA TYR A 280 -7.80 -17.68 11.36
C TYR A 280 -8.25 -16.39 12.04
N LYS A 281 -9.34 -15.79 11.55
CA LYS A 281 -10.10 -14.77 12.26
C LYS A 281 -11.27 -15.46 12.95
N GLU A 282 -11.59 -15.05 14.17
CA GLU A 282 -12.71 -15.58 14.94
C GLU A 282 -13.87 -14.60 14.92
N THR A 283 -15.08 -15.13 15.03
CA THR A 283 -16.30 -14.37 15.28
C THR A 283 -17.19 -15.16 16.21
N ILE A 284 -18.20 -14.52 16.74
CA ILE A 284 -19.22 -15.15 17.56
C ILE A 284 -20.42 -15.56 16.70
N ALA A 285 -21.03 -16.70 17.04
CA ALA A 285 -22.20 -17.21 16.31
C ALA A 285 -23.52 -16.58 16.80
N GLU A 286 -23.59 -16.24 18.08
CA GLU A 286 -24.78 -15.70 18.76
C GLU A 286 -24.38 -14.56 19.69
N PRO A 287 -25.31 -13.62 20.02
CA PRO A 287 -25.02 -12.59 20.99
C PRO A 287 -24.64 -13.19 22.36
N VAL A 288 -23.57 -12.64 22.94
CA VAL A 288 -23.04 -13.09 24.22
C VAL A 288 -22.66 -11.90 25.10
N GLU A 289 -22.91 -12.02 26.40
CA GLU A 289 -22.52 -11.02 27.38
C GLU A 289 -21.25 -11.45 28.11
N GLY A 290 -20.25 -10.55 28.15
CA GLY A 290 -19.05 -10.69 28.95
C GLY A 290 -19.02 -9.67 30.07
N VAL A 291 -18.65 -10.10 31.28
CA VAL A 291 -18.60 -9.23 32.47
C VAL A 291 -17.17 -9.17 33.00
N GLY A 292 -16.67 -7.94 33.13
CA GLY A 292 -15.41 -7.65 33.80
C GLY A 292 -15.64 -6.96 35.12
N HIS A 293 -15.07 -7.52 36.20
CA HIS A 293 -15.16 -6.98 37.54
C HIS A 293 -13.78 -6.73 38.14
N TYR A 294 -13.62 -5.59 38.80
CA TYR A 294 -12.37 -5.19 39.45
C TYR A 294 -12.64 -4.45 40.76
N GLU A 295 -12.15 -5.00 41.87
CA GLU A 295 -12.41 -4.48 43.22
C GLU A 295 -11.15 -4.48 44.12
N PRO A 296 -10.07 -3.74 43.78
CA PRO A 296 -8.93 -3.58 44.66
C PRO A 296 -9.04 -2.32 45.51
N LEU A 297 -8.64 -2.40 46.77
CA LEU A 297 -8.37 -1.26 47.66
C LEU A 297 -9.48 -0.18 47.68
N CYS A 298 -10.74 -0.59 47.83
CA CYS A 298 -11.91 0.30 47.88
C CYS A 298 -12.31 0.97 46.56
N HIS A 299 -11.78 0.50 45.44
CA HIS A 299 -12.24 0.89 44.12
C HIS A 299 -13.09 -0.22 43.54
N TYR A 300 -14.26 0.12 43.03
CA TYR A 300 -15.17 -0.81 42.37
C TYR A 300 -15.37 -0.39 40.91
N ALA A 301 -15.20 -1.31 39.99
CA ALA A 301 -15.58 -1.13 38.60
C ALA A 301 -16.15 -2.45 38.04
N GLU A 302 -17.28 -2.37 37.39
CA GLU A 302 -17.90 -3.47 36.69
C GLU A 302 -18.32 -3.01 35.30
N VAL A 303 -17.95 -3.78 34.28
CA VAL A 303 -18.24 -3.47 32.87
C VAL A 303 -18.89 -4.70 32.25
N HIS A 304 -20.06 -4.52 31.69
CA HIS A 304 -20.80 -5.49 30.91
C HIS A 304 -20.62 -5.17 29.42
N LEU A 305 -20.12 -6.13 28.65
CA LEU A 305 -19.94 -6.01 27.20
C LEU A 305 -20.90 -6.98 26.50
N LEU A 306 -21.86 -6.43 25.77
CA LEU A 306 -22.71 -7.22 24.88
C LEU A 306 -21.97 -7.33 23.51
N LEU A 307 -21.60 -8.55 23.15
CA LEU A 307 -21.00 -8.84 21.86
C LEU A 307 -22.07 -9.37 20.91
N GLU A 308 -22.21 -8.76 19.76
CA GLU A 308 -23.20 -9.12 18.75
C GLU A 308 -22.48 -9.52 17.44
N PRO A 309 -22.92 -10.61 16.76
CA PRO A 309 -22.32 -10.99 15.49
C PRO A 309 -22.68 -9.98 14.41
N LEU A 310 -21.69 -9.62 13.59
CA LEU A 310 -21.84 -8.77 12.40
C LEU A 310 -21.59 -9.59 11.14
N PRO A 311 -22.04 -9.13 9.96
CA PRO A 311 -21.69 -9.75 8.68
C PRO A 311 -20.16 -9.87 8.50
N GLN A 312 -19.71 -10.93 7.86
CA GLN A 312 -18.29 -11.16 7.61
C GLN A 312 -17.66 -9.96 6.88
N GLY A 313 -16.50 -9.51 7.36
CA GLY A 313 -15.78 -8.36 6.82
C GLY A 313 -16.21 -7.00 7.37
N SER A 314 -17.17 -6.94 8.31
CA SER A 314 -17.61 -5.67 8.94
C SER A 314 -16.57 -5.08 9.90
N GLY A 315 -15.59 -5.87 10.33
CA GLY A 315 -14.64 -5.48 11.37
C GLY A 315 -15.29 -5.31 12.73
N LEU A 316 -14.53 -4.79 13.69
CA LEU A 316 -15.04 -4.48 15.03
C LEU A 316 -15.76 -3.13 15.01
N GLN A 317 -16.94 -3.07 15.60
CA GLN A 317 -17.72 -1.85 15.80
C GLN A 317 -18.00 -1.71 17.28
N PHE A 318 -17.80 -0.50 17.82
CA PHE A 318 -18.00 -0.22 19.22
C PHE A 318 -19.17 0.74 19.41
N GLY A 319 -19.99 0.50 20.42
CA GLY A 319 -21.13 1.32 20.73
C GLY A 319 -21.43 1.33 22.23
N VAL A 320 -22.33 2.20 22.66
CA VAL A 320 -22.77 2.33 24.05
C VAL A 320 -24.26 2.01 24.12
N ASN A 321 -24.64 1.09 25.02
CA ASN A 321 -26.01 0.78 25.37
C ASN A 321 -26.29 1.15 26.83
N CYS A 322 -25.68 2.21 27.35
CA CYS A 322 -25.82 2.72 28.69
C CYS A 322 -26.37 4.15 28.64
N ARG A 323 -27.31 4.49 29.51
CA ARG A 323 -27.88 5.84 29.60
C ARG A 323 -26.88 6.79 30.28
N GLU A 324 -26.95 8.08 29.96
CA GLU A 324 -26.12 9.09 30.61
C GLU A 324 -26.46 9.26 32.10
N ASP A 325 -27.69 8.94 32.49
CA ASP A 325 -28.15 8.95 33.88
C ASP A 325 -27.53 7.81 34.72
N ASP A 326 -27.18 6.69 34.08
CA ASP A 326 -26.56 5.52 34.73
C ASP A 326 -25.04 5.64 34.81
N LEU A 327 -24.43 6.20 33.77
CA LEU A 327 -22.97 6.44 33.67
C LEU A 327 -22.70 7.72 32.86
N GLU A 328 -21.98 8.67 33.44
CA GLU A 328 -21.64 9.91 32.78
C GLU A 328 -20.88 9.68 31.46
N ARG A 329 -21.15 10.53 30.48
CA ARG A 329 -20.61 10.43 29.10
C ARG A 329 -19.09 10.34 29.03
N ASN A 330 -18.38 10.95 29.97
CA ASN A 330 -16.92 10.90 30.01
C ASN A 330 -16.41 9.48 30.34
N TRP A 331 -17.07 8.79 31.24
CA TRP A 331 -16.75 7.40 31.58
C TRP A 331 -17.10 6.44 30.44
N GLN A 332 -18.26 6.65 29.79
CA GLN A 332 -18.63 5.86 28.61
C GLN A 332 -17.57 5.97 27.51
N ARG A 333 -17.09 7.20 27.22
CA ARG A 333 -16.01 7.43 26.24
C ARG A 333 -14.69 6.77 26.65
N LEU A 334 -14.35 6.83 27.94
CA LEU A 334 -13.13 6.20 28.45
C LEU A 334 -13.14 4.68 28.23
N VAL A 335 -14.26 4.01 28.49
CA VAL A 335 -14.42 2.57 28.22
C VAL A 335 -14.26 2.27 26.74
N LEU A 336 -14.92 3.03 25.85
CA LEU A 336 -14.79 2.85 24.40
C LEU A 336 -13.34 3.03 23.93
N THR A 337 -12.66 4.10 24.38
CA THR A 337 -11.27 4.34 24.04
C THR A 337 -10.36 3.17 24.41
N HIS A 338 -10.53 2.61 25.61
CA HIS A 338 -9.76 1.45 26.04
C HIS A 338 -10.09 0.15 25.30
N LEU A 339 -11.32 0.02 24.80
CA LEU A 339 -11.67 -1.09 23.91
C LEU A 339 -11.04 -0.93 22.53
N GLU A 340 -11.00 0.28 21.99
CA GLU A 340 -10.41 0.57 20.66
C GLU A 340 -8.87 0.50 20.64
N GLU A 341 -8.21 0.78 21.78
CA GLU A 341 -6.74 0.78 21.89
C GLU A 341 -6.11 -0.61 21.81
N LYS A 342 -6.87 -1.68 22.02
CA LYS A 342 -6.36 -3.05 22.09
C LYS A 342 -6.79 -3.89 20.91
N THR A 343 -5.86 -4.69 20.39
CA THR A 343 -6.22 -5.80 19.50
C THR A 343 -6.87 -6.91 20.34
N HIS A 344 -8.13 -7.19 20.08
CA HIS A 344 -8.86 -8.27 20.74
C HIS A 344 -8.53 -9.60 20.06
N LEU A 345 -8.16 -10.59 20.87
CA LEU A 345 -7.78 -11.91 20.39
C LEU A 345 -8.91 -12.90 20.63
N GLY A 346 -9.17 -13.75 19.66
CA GLY A 346 -10.11 -14.85 19.75
C GLY A 346 -9.66 -15.92 20.77
N VAL A 347 -10.60 -16.56 21.41
CA VAL A 347 -10.34 -17.53 22.49
C VAL A 347 -9.82 -18.87 21.94
N LEU A 348 -10.21 -19.23 20.73
CA LEU A 348 -9.88 -20.54 20.14
C LEU A 348 -8.49 -20.56 19.50
N THR A 349 -8.16 -19.54 18.75
CA THR A 349 -6.94 -19.50 17.94
C THR A 349 -5.91 -18.48 18.43
N GLY A 350 -6.32 -17.56 19.32
CA GLY A 350 -5.49 -16.43 19.74
C GLY A 350 -5.20 -15.44 18.58
N SER A 351 -5.96 -15.51 17.50
CA SER A 351 -5.86 -14.60 16.36
C SER A 351 -6.73 -13.36 16.58
N PRO A 352 -6.46 -12.22 15.94
CA PRO A 352 -7.33 -11.06 15.99
C PRO A 352 -8.76 -11.39 15.54
N ILE A 353 -9.74 -10.83 16.25
CA ILE A 353 -11.16 -10.98 15.92
C ILE A 353 -11.52 -10.12 14.73
#